data_1e010534dd5dbb30e7013f681314655e
#
_entry.id   1e010534dd5dbb30e7013f681314655e
#
_cell.length_a   1.000
_cell.length_b   1.000
_cell.length_c   1.000
_cell.angle_alpha   90.00
_cell.angle_beta   90.00
_cell.angle_gamma   90.00
#
_symmetry.space_group_name_H-M   'P 1'
#
loop_
_entity.id
_entity.type
_entity.pdbx_description
1 polymer ?
#
loop_
_entity_poly.entity_id
_entity_poly.type
_entity_poly.pdbx_seq_one_letter_code
_entity_poly.pdbx_strand_id
1 'polypeptide(L)'
;VLAISGTLLVVRRMGGWRRWFAPLRGPLAGRIHVELARVAVLGLALSSVTALWMTASTFELLPDGEVIPAFPTETSGETGAAFAAMERLASTPVSELRELSFPYPDDASDVFTLTTDQGVGFIDQGTGKMLVWADLSPLQSLSETIYMLHTGQGAALLGLVLGLMALAIP
;
A
#
# COMPACT_ATOMS: atom_id res chain seq x y z
N VAL A 1 1.22 15.95 15.29
CA VAL A 1 1.10 16.70 16.55
C VAL A 1 -0.35 17.01 16.84
N LEU A 2 -1.12 17.67 15.94
CA LEU A 2 -2.52 18.07 16.16
C LEU A 2 -3.47 16.90 16.46
N ALA A 3 -3.33 15.76 15.77
CA ALA A 3 -4.17 14.58 16.02
C ALA A 3 -3.97 14.05 17.45
N ILE A 4 -2.74 13.95 17.92
CA ILE A 4 -2.41 13.45 19.26
C ILE A 4 -2.89 14.45 20.32
N SER A 5 -2.53 15.72 20.20
CA SER A 5 -2.90 16.75 21.16
C SER A 5 -4.41 16.96 21.21
N GLY A 6 -5.09 16.98 20.04
CA GLY A 6 -6.53 17.07 19.96
C GLY A 6 -7.23 15.89 20.65
N THR A 7 -6.77 14.66 20.39
CA THR A 7 -7.29 13.46 21.05
C THR A 7 -7.13 13.53 22.56
N LEU A 8 -5.92 13.87 23.04
CA LEU A 8 -5.64 13.98 24.48
C LEU A 8 -6.53 15.04 25.15
N LEU A 9 -6.74 16.19 24.51
CA LEU A 9 -7.62 17.24 25.01
C LEU A 9 -9.06 16.76 25.11
N VAL A 10 -9.58 16.08 24.09
CA VAL A 10 -10.96 15.57 24.10
C VAL A 10 -11.11 14.46 25.15
N VAL A 11 -10.16 13.51 25.22
CA VAL A 11 -10.15 12.47 26.26
C VAL A 11 -10.15 13.08 27.66
N ARG A 12 -9.32 14.10 27.86
CA ARG A 12 -9.23 14.80 29.15
C ARG A 12 -10.53 15.52 29.48
N ARG A 13 -11.16 16.21 28.51
CA ARG A 13 -12.45 16.89 28.68
C ARG A 13 -13.61 15.92 28.95
N MET A 14 -13.54 14.71 28.40
CA MET A 14 -14.53 13.65 28.66
C MET A 14 -14.36 12.95 30.01
N GLY A 15 -13.27 13.21 30.72
CA GLY A 15 -12.96 12.60 32.02
C GLY A 15 -12.23 11.27 31.94
N GLY A 16 -11.41 11.07 30.87
CA GLY A 16 -10.49 9.96 30.70
C GLY A 16 -10.90 8.92 29.66
N TRP A 17 -9.96 8.02 29.34
CA TRP A 17 -10.11 7.00 28.30
C TRP A 17 -11.32 6.08 28.47
N ARG A 18 -11.70 5.73 29.70
CA ARG A 18 -12.89 4.89 29.96
C ARG A 18 -14.17 5.57 29.51
N ARG A 19 -14.26 6.89 29.63
CA ARG A 19 -15.43 7.68 29.20
C ARG A 19 -15.40 7.99 27.70
N TRP A 20 -14.23 7.96 27.08
CA TRP A 20 -14.10 8.06 25.63
C TRP A 20 -14.90 6.99 24.89
N PHE A 21 -14.95 5.77 25.42
CA PHE A 21 -15.70 4.66 24.83
C PHE A 21 -17.12 4.51 25.37
N ALA A 22 -17.51 5.34 26.33
CA ALA A 22 -18.86 5.27 26.90
C ALA A 22 -19.92 5.82 25.91
N PRO A 23 -21.16 5.27 25.97
CA PRO A 23 -22.26 5.79 25.18
C PRO A 23 -22.52 7.28 25.47
N LEU A 24 -22.70 8.06 24.43
CA LEU A 24 -22.96 9.50 24.56
C LEU A 24 -24.42 9.75 24.91
N ARG A 25 -24.64 10.74 25.76
CA ARG A 25 -25.96 11.24 26.12
C ARG A 25 -26.12 12.69 25.61
N GLY A 26 -27.34 13.07 25.26
CA GLY A 26 -27.64 14.43 24.78
C GLY A 26 -28.32 14.44 23.42
N PRO A 27 -28.47 15.63 22.79
CA PRO A 27 -29.10 15.81 21.49
C PRO A 27 -28.43 14.95 20.41
N LEU A 28 -29.24 14.44 19.46
CA LEU A 28 -28.78 13.53 18.41
C LEU A 28 -27.61 14.11 17.59
N ALA A 29 -27.72 15.39 17.18
CA ALA A 29 -26.68 16.06 16.41
C ALA A 29 -25.31 16.08 17.13
N GLY A 30 -25.29 16.41 18.43
CA GLY A 30 -24.08 16.42 19.23
C GLY A 30 -23.47 15.02 19.40
N ARG A 31 -24.32 13.99 19.52
CA ARG A 31 -23.86 12.59 19.60
C ARG A 31 -23.22 12.15 18.29
N ILE A 32 -23.88 12.41 17.15
CA ILE A 32 -23.36 12.08 15.83
C ILE A 32 -22.02 12.79 15.62
N HIS A 33 -21.93 14.07 15.88
CA HIS A 33 -20.69 14.83 15.72
C HIS A 33 -19.52 14.22 16.53
N VAL A 34 -19.73 13.87 17.79
CA VAL A 34 -18.66 13.27 18.62
C VAL A 34 -18.30 11.85 18.15
N GLU A 35 -19.28 11.02 17.73
CA GLU A 35 -18.97 9.69 17.19
C GLU A 35 -18.20 9.78 15.86
N LEU A 36 -18.58 10.69 14.98
CA LEU A 36 -17.83 10.99 13.76
C LEU A 36 -16.39 11.43 14.08
N ALA A 37 -16.24 12.35 15.06
CA ALA A 37 -14.91 12.80 15.47
C ALA A 37 -14.04 11.68 16.06
N ARG A 38 -14.62 10.73 16.82
CA ARG A 38 -13.90 9.55 17.33
C ARG A 38 -13.33 8.68 16.20
N VAL A 39 -14.15 8.40 15.19
CA VAL A 39 -13.71 7.61 14.03
C VAL A 39 -12.68 8.38 13.20
N ALA A 40 -12.91 9.67 12.96
CA ALA A 40 -11.96 10.52 12.22
C ALA A 40 -10.58 10.58 12.91
N VAL A 41 -10.54 10.67 14.24
CA VAL A 41 -9.28 10.66 15.00
C VAL A 41 -8.52 9.35 14.83
N LEU A 42 -9.21 8.21 14.82
CA LEU A 42 -8.57 6.90 14.56
C LEU A 42 -8.00 6.82 13.15
N GLY A 43 -8.76 7.30 12.16
CA GLY A 43 -8.29 7.37 10.77
C GLY A 43 -7.07 8.29 10.61
N LEU A 44 -7.08 9.46 11.24
CA LEU A 44 -5.94 10.38 11.23
C LEU A 44 -4.71 9.79 11.94
N ALA A 45 -4.90 9.06 13.03
CA ALA A 45 -3.82 8.39 13.73
C ALA A 45 -3.20 7.29 12.86
N LEU A 46 -4.03 6.46 12.21
CA LEU A 46 -3.59 5.43 11.28
C LEU A 46 -2.82 6.05 10.11
N SER A 47 -3.40 7.07 9.46
CA SER A 47 -2.76 7.78 8.35
C SER A 47 -1.43 8.40 8.75
N SER A 48 -1.34 8.97 9.97
CA SER A 48 -0.08 9.57 10.47
C SER A 48 1.01 8.52 10.70
N VAL A 49 0.65 7.36 11.27
CA VAL A 49 1.61 6.27 11.54
C VAL A 49 2.10 5.65 10.22
N THR A 50 1.19 5.38 9.29
CA THR A 50 1.54 4.83 7.99
C THR A 50 2.35 5.82 7.14
N ALA A 51 2.03 7.12 7.18
CA ALA A 51 2.82 8.16 6.53
C ALA A 51 4.24 8.26 7.11
N LEU A 52 4.39 8.13 8.44
CA LEU A 52 5.71 8.14 9.07
C LEU A 52 6.56 6.95 8.63
N TRP A 53 5.95 5.75 8.55
CA TRP A 53 6.63 4.57 8.00
C TRP A 53 7.09 4.80 6.56
N MET A 54 6.18 5.25 5.67
CA MET A 54 6.51 5.51 4.27
C MET A 54 7.61 6.57 4.13
N THR A 55 7.55 7.64 4.94
CA THR A 55 8.61 8.65 4.98
C THR A 55 9.94 8.04 5.38
N ALA A 56 9.95 7.22 6.43
CA ALA A 56 11.17 6.56 6.90
C ALA A 56 11.75 5.60 5.83
N SER A 57 10.90 4.87 5.11
CA SER A 57 11.32 4.03 3.97
C SER A 57 11.89 4.89 2.83
N THR A 58 11.20 5.96 2.44
CA THR A 58 11.64 6.85 1.34
C THR A 58 12.99 7.51 1.61
N PHE A 59 13.29 7.83 2.86
CA PHE A 59 14.57 8.41 3.26
C PHE A 59 15.60 7.38 3.74
N GLU A 60 15.38 6.10 3.43
CA GLU A 60 16.31 4.99 3.75
C GLU A 60 16.67 4.91 5.25
N LEU A 61 15.75 5.35 6.13
CA LEU A 61 15.93 5.28 7.59
C LEU A 61 15.58 3.89 8.15
N LEU A 62 14.91 3.07 7.35
CA LEU A 62 14.62 1.66 7.66
C LEU A 62 15.64 0.76 6.95
N PRO A 63 15.92 -0.43 7.49
CA PRO A 63 16.74 -1.39 6.78
C PRO A 63 16.19 -1.65 5.38
N ASP A 64 17.07 -1.65 4.40
CA ASP A 64 16.72 -2.01 3.04
C ASP A 64 16.40 -3.51 3.00
N GLY A 65 15.14 -3.83 2.91
CA GLY A 65 14.64 -5.20 2.82
C GLY A 65 14.39 -5.62 1.38
N GLU A 66 14.79 -4.79 0.41
CA GLU A 66 14.51 -5.02 -0.99
C GLU A 66 15.27 -6.24 -1.51
N VAL A 67 14.51 -7.23 -1.98
CA VAL A 67 15.03 -8.40 -2.67
C VAL A 67 14.88 -8.14 -4.16
N ILE A 68 15.99 -7.78 -4.80
CA ILE A 68 16.06 -7.65 -6.25
C ILE A 68 16.71 -8.92 -6.78
N PRO A 69 16.03 -9.73 -7.61
CA PRO A 69 16.65 -10.90 -8.22
C PRO A 69 17.83 -10.47 -9.11
N ALA A 70 18.85 -11.30 -9.16
CA ALA A 70 19.95 -11.05 -10.09
C ALA A 70 19.45 -11.03 -11.51
N PHE A 71 19.93 -10.07 -12.31
CA PHE A 71 19.58 -10.00 -13.72
C PHE A 71 19.99 -11.31 -14.43
N PRO A 72 19.13 -11.92 -15.24
CA PRO A 72 19.42 -13.19 -15.90
C PRO A 72 20.63 -13.04 -16.84
N THR A 73 21.54 -13.97 -16.73
CA THR A 73 22.73 -14.02 -17.61
C THR A 73 22.45 -14.70 -18.95
N GLU A 74 21.36 -15.45 -19.03
CA GLU A 74 20.95 -16.16 -20.24
C GLU A 74 19.50 -15.78 -20.59
N THR A 75 19.33 -15.27 -21.80
CA THR A 75 18.04 -15.01 -22.44
C THR A 75 17.95 -15.79 -23.74
N SER A 76 16.78 -15.91 -24.34
CA SER A 76 16.64 -16.57 -25.65
C SER A 76 17.39 -15.84 -26.79
N GLY A 77 17.69 -14.56 -26.59
CA GLY A 77 18.20 -13.70 -27.65
C GLY A 77 17.18 -13.41 -28.78
N GLU A 78 15.92 -13.76 -28.54
CA GLU A 78 14.80 -13.52 -29.44
C GLU A 78 13.88 -12.45 -28.91
N THR A 79 13.06 -11.86 -29.75
CA THR A 79 12.07 -10.82 -29.41
C THR A 79 10.68 -11.20 -29.91
N GLY A 80 9.64 -10.61 -29.34
CA GLY A 80 8.30 -10.65 -29.92
C GLY A 80 7.39 -11.77 -29.41
N ALA A 81 7.66 -12.33 -28.22
CA ALA A 81 6.68 -13.19 -27.55
C ALA A 81 5.36 -12.45 -27.35
N ALA A 82 4.26 -13.09 -27.72
CA ALA A 82 2.95 -12.54 -27.43
C ALA A 82 2.70 -12.50 -25.90
N PHE A 83 2.02 -11.47 -25.39
CA PHE A 83 1.67 -11.40 -23.95
C PHE A 83 0.92 -12.64 -23.45
N ALA A 84 0.10 -13.27 -24.32
CA ALA A 84 -0.58 -14.51 -23.99
C ALA A 84 0.37 -15.70 -23.74
N ALA A 85 1.60 -15.66 -24.26
CA ALA A 85 2.64 -16.66 -24.00
C ALA A 85 3.37 -16.42 -22.67
N MET A 86 3.22 -15.25 -22.07
CA MET A 86 3.79 -14.90 -20.79
C MET A 86 2.89 -15.41 -19.66
N GLU A 87 2.98 -16.71 -19.37
CA GLU A 87 2.06 -17.41 -18.46
C GLU A 87 1.92 -16.70 -17.09
N ARG A 88 3.02 -16.24 -16.51
CA ARG A 88 3.00 -15.55 -15.22
C ARG A 88 2.26 -14.20 -15.32
N LEU A 89 2.51 -13.43 -16.35
CA LEU A 89 1.82 -12.16 -16.60
C LEU A 89 0.34 -12.38 -16.88
N ALA A 90 0.00 -13.34 -17.72
CA ALA A 90 -1.38 -13.66 -18.06
C ALA A 90 -2.20 -14.18 -16.87
N SER A 91 -1.56 -14.82 -15.90
CA SER A 91 -2.19 -15.32 -14.67
C SER A 91 -2.21 -14.30 -13.53
N THR A 92 -1.50 -13.18 -13.62
CA THR A 92 -1.45 -12.14 -12.58
C THR A 92 -2.68 -11.24 -12.69
N PRO A 93 -3.54 -11.17 -11.66
CA PRO A 93 -4.65 -10.24 -11.62
C PRO A 93 -4.15 -8.78 -11.65
N VAL A 94 -4.87 -7.90 -12.31
CA VAL A 94 -4.52 -6.46 -12.37
C VAL A 94 -4.42 -5.83 -10.98
N SER A 95 -5.19 -6.32 -10.02
CA SER A 95 -5.13 -5.86 -8.62
C SER A 95 -3.80 -6.18 -7.91
N GLU A 96 -3.11 -7.22 -8.35
CA GLU A 96 -1.82 -7.64 -7.81
C GLU A 96 -0.64 -7.01 -8.57
N LEU A 97 -0.87 -6.56 -9.81
CA LEU A 97 0.14 -5.92 -10.64
C LEU A 97 0.52 -4.54 -10.07
N ARG A 98 1.81 -4.31 -9.88
CA ARG A 98 2.38 -3.03 -9.44
C ARG A 98 3.05 -2.31 -10.59
N GLU A 99 3.90 -3.02 -11.32
CA GLU A 99 4.65 -2.47 -12.44
C GLU A 99 4.94 -3.56 -13.48
N LEU A 100 4.93 -3.16 -14.73
CA LEU A 100 5.45 -3.94 -15.84
C LEU A 100 6.38 -3.05 -16.66
N SER A 101 7.68 -3.26 -16.51
CA SER A 101 8.68 -2.57 -17.30
C SER A 101 8.97 -3.37 -18.58
N PHE A 102 9.00 -2.66 -19.70
CA PHE A 102 9.25 -3.24 -21.02
C PHE A 102 10.75 -3.25 -21.33
N PRO A 103 11.25 -4.25 -22.05
CA PRO A 103 12.63 -4.28 -22.51
C PRO A 103 12.93 -3.09 -23.42
N TYR A 104 14.20 -2.70 -23.48
CA TYR A 104 14.65 -1.67 -24.39
C TYR A 104 14.41 -2.10 -25.85
N PRO A 105 13.92 -1.20 -26.71
CA PRO A 105 13.76 -1.48 -28.13
C PRO A 105 15.08 -1.93 -28.76
N ASP A 106 15.02 -2.97 -29.57
CA ASP A 106 16.16 -3.52 -30.34
C ASP A 106 17.27 -4.20 -29.49
N ASP A 107 17.04 -4.41 -28.20
CA ASP A 107 17.93 -5.20 -27.33
C ASP A 107 17.30 -6.57 -27.02
N ALA A 108 17.69 -7.59 -27.77
CA ALA A 108 17.21 -8.96 -27.57
C ALA A 108 17.73 -9.62 -26.28
N SER A 109 18.71 -9.02 -25.60
CA SER A 109 19.23 -9.49 -24.32
C SER A 109 18.48 -8.94 -23.12
N ASP A 110 17.66 -7.90 -23.32
CA ASP A 110 16.84 -7.30 -22.25
C ASP A 110 15.57 -8.13 -21.98
N VAL A 111 14.87 -7.84 -20.91
CA VAL A 111 13.76 -8.66 -20.38
C VAL A 111 12.60 -7.78 -19.95
N PHE A 112 11.38 -8.34 -19.87
CA PHE A 112 10.31 -7.71 -19.12
C PHE A 112 10.57 -7.85 -17.61
N THR A 113 10.39 -6.77 -16.86
CA THR A 113 10.37 -6.82 -15.40
C THR A 113 8.93 -6.78 -14.93
N LEU A 114 8.52 -7.83 -14.24
CA LEU A 114 7.19 -7.95 -13.63
C LEU A 114 7.30 -7.76 -12.12
N THR A 115 6.68 -6.70 -11.60
CA THR A 115 6.55 -6.45 -10.16
C THR A 115 5.10 -6.61 -9.73
N THR A 116 4.89 -7.40 -8.70
CA THR A 116 3.56 -7.64 -8.09
C THR A 116 3.60 -7.36 -6.60
N ASP A 117 2.47 -7.49 -5.93
CA ASP A 117 2.38 -7.46 -4.47
C ASP A 117 3.00 -8.69 -3.78
N GLN A 118 3.45 -9.68 -4.54
CA GLN A 118 4.06 -10.91 -4.04
C GLN A 118 5.57 -10.99 -4.30
N GLY A 119 6.06 -10.30 -5.33
CA GLY A 119 7.47 -10.39 -5.70
C GLY A 119 7.79 -9.67 -6.99
N VAL A 120 9.04 -9.84 -7.41
CA VAL A 120 9.58 -9.28 -8.64
C VAL A 120 10.29 -10.36 -9.46
N GLY A 121 10.18 -10.29 -10.76
CA GLY A 121 10.85 -11.27 -11.63
C GLY A 121 11.04 -10.79 -13.06
N PHE A 122 11.82 -11.56 -13.79
CA PHE A 122 12.22 -11.26 -15.16
C PHE A 122 11.62 -12.28 -16.13
N ILE A 123 11.00 -11.78 -17.19
CA ILE A 123 10.37 -12.60 -18.23
C ILE A 123 11.14 -12.38 -19.54
N ASP A 124 11.53 -13.48 -20.16
CA ASP A 124 12.20 -13.49 -21.45
C ASP A 124 11.29 -12.95 -22.56
N GLN A 125 11.78 -11.98 -23.32
CA GLN A 125 10.97 -11.31 -24.33
C GLN A 125 10.73 -12.14 -25.60
N GLY A 126 11.53 -13.16 -25.85
CA GLY A 126 11.38 -14.04 -27.02
C GLY A 126 10.46 -15.21 -26.74
N THR A 127 10.57 -15.82 -25.56
CA THR A 127 9.82 -17.04 -25.22
C THR A 127 8.62 -16.79 -24.29
N GLY A 128 8.58 -15.64 -23.59
CA GLY A 128 7.58 -15.35 -22.57
C GLY A 128 7.74 -16.13 -21.27
N LYS A 129 8.85 -16.86 -21.11
CA LYS A 129 9.09 -17.66 -19.90
C LYS A 129 9.64 -16.80 -18.75
N MET A 130 9.22 -17.12 -17.54
CA MET A 130 9.82 -16.56 -16.32
C MET A 130 11.23 -17.13 -16.18
N LEU A 131 12.23 -16.25 -16.17
CA LEU A 131 13.64 -16.60 -16.00
C LEU A 131 14.04 -16.65 -14.54
N VAL A 132 13.64 -15.66 -13.77
CA VAL A 132 13.95 -15.52 -12.35
C VAL A 132 12.74 -14.92 -11.66
N TRP A 133 12.48 -15.34 -10.43
CA TRP A 133 11.49 -14.78 -9.54
C TRP A 133 12.03 -14.69 -8.12
N ALA A 134 11.78 -13.58 -7.45
CA ALA A 134 12.08 -13.41 -6.03
C ALA A 134 10.81 -12.95 -5.32
N ASP A 135 10.44 -13.67 -4.26
CA ASP A 135 9.34 -13.27 -3.38
C ASP A 135 9.74 -12.06 -2.54
N LEU A 136 8.74 -11.24 -2.17
CA LEU A 136 8.98 -10.13 -1.25
C LEU A 136 9.56 -10.62 0.06
N SER A 137 10.52 -9.88 0.59
CA SER A 137 10.96 -10.08 1.97
C SER A 137 9.82 -9.77 2.96
N PRO A 138 9.88 -10.30 4.20
CA PRO A 138 8.88 -9.94 5.22
C PRO A 138 8.74 -8.43 5.45
N LEU A 139 9.84 -7.68 5.32
CA LEU A 139 9.84 -6.23 5.48
C LEU A 139 9.18 -5.53 4.28
N GLN A 140 9.47 -5.98 3.06
CA GLN A 140 8.78 -5.48 1.86
C GLN A 140 7.28 -5.78 1.91
N SER A 141 6.89 -6.99 2.29
CA SER A 141 5.48 -7.37 2.45
C SER A 141 4.75 -6.52 3.50
N LEU A 142 5.44 -6.18 4.60
CA LEU A 142 4.93 -5.25 5.60
C LEU A 142 4.77 -3.83 5.01
N SER A 143 5.78 -3.35 4.30
CA SER A 143 5.75 -2.03 3.64
C SER A 143 4.64 -1.94 2.60
N GLU A 144 4.42 -2.99 1.81
CA GLU A 144 3.30 -3.08 0.86
C GLU A 144 1.95 -3.01 1.59
N THR A 145 1.80 -3.74 2.69
CA THR A 145 0.58 -3.70 3.52
C THR A 145 0.33 -2.30 4.07
N ILE A 146 1.37 -1.63 4.54
CA ILE A 146 1.28 -0.26 5.07
C ILE A 146 0.92 0.73 3.95
N TYR A 147 1.50 0.56 2.75
CA TYR A 147 1.18 1.35 1.58
C TYR A 147 -0.31 1.19 1.21
N MET A 148 -0.82 -0.03 1.14
CA MET A 148 -2.23 -0.30 0.84
C MET A 148 -3.18 0.32 1.87
N LEU A 149 -2.83 0.26 3.16
CA LEU A 149 -3.59 0.90 4.23
C LEU A 149 -3.56 2.42 4.13
N HIS A 150 -2.40 3.00 3.81
CA HIS A 150 -2.23 4.45 3.68
C HIS A 150 -3.00 5.02 2.50
N THR A 151 -2.92 4.35 1.35
CA THR A 151 -3.60 4.78 0.11
C THR A 151 -5.07 4.40 0.05
N GLY A 152 -5.53 3.53 0.96
CA GLY A 152 -6.89 3.00 0.97
C GLY A 152 -7.15 1.94 -0.10
N GLN A 153 -6.15 1.48 -0.84
CA GLN A 153 -6.31 0.45 -1.88
C GLN A 153 -6.82 -0.88 -1.30
N GLY A 154 -6.33 -1.26 -0.12
CA GLY A 154 -6.81 -2.45 0.60
C GLY A 154 -8.09 -2.24 1.41
N ALA A 155 -8.56 -1.00 1.56
CA ALA A 155 -9.70 -0.62 2.40
C ALA A 155 -10.49 0.56 1.80
N ALA A 156 -10.80 0.49 0.51
CA ALA A 156 -11.47 1.56 -0.24
C ALA A 156 -12.75 2.08 0.44
N LEU A 157 -13.55 1.18 1.03
CA LEU A 157 -14.75 1.55 1.78
C LEU A 157 -14.40 2.39 3.02
N LEU A 158 -13.34 2.03 3.75
CA LEU A 158 -12.87 2.81 4.91
C LEU A 158 -12.39 4.20 4.47
N GLY A 159 -11.60 4.29 3.39
CA GLY A 159 -11.16 5.55 2.81
C GLY A 159 -12.33 6.45 2.39
N LEU A 160 -13.33 5.89 1.73
CA LEU A 160 -14.55 6.60 1.33
C LEU A 160 -15.31 7.11 2.56
N VAL A 161 -15.53 6.27 3.57
CA VAL A 161 -16.22 6.64 4.81
C VAL A 161 -15.48 7.76 5.53
N LEU A 162 -14.15 7.64 5.69
CA LEU A 162 -13.33 8.68 6.33
C LEU A 162 -13.36 9.99 5.54
N GLY A 163 -13.31 9.93 4.21
CA GLY A 163 -13.41 11.10 3.34
C GLY A 163 -14.75 11.81 3.47
N LEU A 164 -15.86 11.06 3.41
CA LEU A 164 -17.21 11.60 3.60
C LEU A 164 -17.39 12.20 5.01
N MET A 165 -16.82 11.55 6.02
CA MET A 165 -16.84 12.05 7.39
C MET A 165 -16.05 13.35 7.53
N ALA A 166 -14.88 13.46 6.90
CA ALA A 166 -14.07 14.68 6.91
C ALA A 166 -14.82 15.87 6.27
N LEU A 167 -15.59 15.61 5.21
CA LEU A 167 -16.45 16.62 4.56
C LEU A 167 -17.68 17.01 5.39
N ALA A 168 -18.16 16.10 6.24
CA ALA A 168 -19.36 16.33 7.06
C ALA A 168 -19.07 17.03 8.39
N ILE A 169 -17.81 17.22 8.76
CA ILE A 169 -17.39 17.94 9.98
C ILE A 169 -17.20 19.42 9.60
N PRO A 170 -18.08 20.34 10.04
CA PRO A 170 -17.91 21.76 9.79
C PRO A 170 -16.79 22.37 10.62
#